data_2cfedc551ec0ce2b4ee04791e1285dfd
#
_entry.id   2cfedc551ec0ce2b4ee04791e1285dfd
#
_cell.length_a   1.000
_cell.length_b   1.000
_cell.length_c   1.000
_cell.angle_alpha   90.00
_cell.angle_beta   90.00
_cell.angle_gamma   90.00
#
_symmetry.space_group_name_H-M   'P 1'
#
loop_
_entity.id
_entity.type
_entity.pdbx_description
1 polymer ?
#
loop_
_entity_poly.entity_id
_entity_poly.type
_entity_poly.pdbx_seq_one_letter_code
_entity_poly.pdbx_strand_id
1 'polypeptide(L)'
;ITLPIDDFFKFANKAMVSATPIVIDDPRFEEQEFKIIKIRPTYDYSKELELKPTNNVEVMLKQTLNSLNMEDTPICIFYNSVQGIKELIDSFKIGDYTNVYCSTEAQRELHKEGYKAFDSVTDKSGKTVLNKYNFFTSRFYSAVDITLDYKPAVIMITQVYKVLPNQTPYSLIDPETEAIQIVGRFRNGTGKITHITNTNSKMICKD
;
A
#
# COMPACT_ATOMS: atom_id res chain seq x y z
N ILE A 1 4.37 12.58 -5.70
CA ILE A 1 4.82 13.95 -6.06
C ILE A 1 6.28 14.02 -5.65
N THR A 2 7.18 13.96 -6.62
CA THR A 2 8.58 14.24 -6.36
C THR A 2 8.70 15.75 -6.28
N LEU A 3 8.91 16.28 -5.09
CA LEU A 3 9.22 17.71 -4.94
C LEU A 3 10.61 17.92 -5.56
N PRO A 4 10.79 18.84 -6.52
CA PRO A 4 12.12 19.20 -6.98
C PRO A 4 12.89 19.76 -5.79
N ILE A 5 13.88 19.03 -5.31
CA ILE A 5 14.64 19.41 -4.11
C ILE A 5 15.27 20.80 -4.25
N ASP A 6 15.66 21.16 -5.48
CA ASP A 6 16.24 22.47 -5.78
C ASP A 6 15.23 23.60 -5.58
N ASP A 7 13.97 23.39 -5.89
CA ASP A 7 12.92 24.39 -5.67
C ASP A 7 12.57 24.50 -4.18
N PHE A 8 12.60 23.39 -3.44
CA PHE A 8 12.42 23.40 -2.00
C PHE A 8 13.41 24.33 -1.29
N PHE A 9 14.68 24.28 -1.68
CA PHE A 9 15.72 25.12 -1.06
C PHE A 9 15.63 26.61 -1.40
N LYS A 10 14.86 27.01 -2.41
CA LYS A 10 14.64 28.42 -2.77
C LYS A 10 13.68 29.16 -1.83
N PHE A 11 12.85 28.44 -1.06
CA PHE A 11 11.91 29.08 -0.13
C PHE A 11 12.65 29.64 1.09
N ALA A 12 12.25 30.84 1.54
CA ALA A 12 12.80 31.45 2.76
C ALA A 12 12.42 30.67 4.01
N ASN A 13 11.14 30.27 4.11
CA ASN A 13 10.64 29.45 5.21
C ASN A 13 10.21 28.08 4.65
N LYS A 14 10.78 27.02 5.17
CA LYS A 14 10.54 25.67 4.69
C LYS A 14 10.62 24.66 5.81
N ALA A 15 9.75 23.65 5.75
CA ALA A 15 9.75 22.51 6.65
C ALA A 15 9.34 21.25 5.92
N MET A 16 9.87 20.12 6.35
CA MET A 16 9.41 18.80 5.92
C MET A 16 8.76 18.10 7.11
N VAL A 17 7.62 17.50 6.88
CA VAL A 17 6.89 16.71 7.90
C VAL A 17 6.65 15.31 7.35
N SER A 18 6.99 14.31 8.13
CA SER A 18 6.75 12.91 7.77
C SER A 18 6.38 12.11 9.02
N ALA A 19 5.48 11.15 8.86
CA ALA A 19 5.17 10.16 9.89
C ALA A 19 6.18 9.01 9.92
N THR A 20 7.01 8.90 8.88
CA THR A 20 8.08 7.90 8.76
C THR A 20 9.45 8.59 8.71
N PRO A 21 10.53 7.90 9.08
CA PRO A 21 11.87 8.45 8.97
C PRO A 21 12.15 8.95 7.55
N ILE A 22 12.77 10.14 7.45
CA ILE A 22 13.27 10.69 6.19
C ILE A 22 14.78 10.53 6.23
N VAL A 23 15.34 9.88 5.22
CA VAL A 23 16.78 9.89 5.00
C VAL A 23 17.15 11.25 4.43
N ILE A 24 17.99 11.99 5.15
CA ILE A 24 18.47 13.32 4.78
C ILE A 24 19.94 13.17 4.46
N ASP A 25 20.25 13.04 3.18
CA ASP A 25 21.60 12.85 2.65
C ASP A 25 22.09 14.04 1.79
N ASP A 26 21.21 14.99 1.49
CA ASP A 26 21.56 16.21 0.76
C ASP A 26 22.30 17.19 1.68
N PRO A 27 23.57 17.60 1.37
CA PRO A 27 24.38 18.45 2.23
C PRO A 27 23.76 19.83 2.50
N ARG A 28 22.86 20.29 1.65
CA ARG A 28 22.18 21.58 1.82
C ARG A 28 21.29 21.64 3.07
N PHE A 29 20.84 20.52 3.59
CA PHE A 29 20.11 20.50 4.87
C PHE A 29 21.01 20.91 6.04
N GLU A 30 22.27 20.45 6.03
CA GLU A 30 23.26 20.82 7.03
C GLU A 30 23.73 22.24 6.82
N GLU A 31 24.07 22.64 5.59
CA GLU A 31 24.50 24.00 5.23
C GLU A 31 23.48 25.08 5.59
N GLN A 32 22.18 24.75 5.54
CA GLN A 32 21.07 25.67 5.90
C GLN A 32 20.56 25.44 7.32
N GLU A 33 21.31 24.74 8.16
CA GLU A 33 21.03 24.52 9.58
C GLU A 33 19.64 23.96 9.88
N PHE A 34 19.18 22.98 9.08
CA PHE A 34 17.89 22.36 9.33
C PHE A 34 17.87 21.63 10.67
N LYS A 35 16.85 21.92 11.47
CA LYS A 35 16.63 21.26 12.76
C LYS A 35 15.71 20.06 12.62
N ILE A 36 16.15 18.90 13.12
CA ILE A 36 15.31 17.71 13.17
C ILE A 36 14.54 17.71 14.48
N ILE A 37 13.21 17.77 14.40
CA ILE A 37 12.32 17.66 15.57
C ILE A 37 11.65 16.30 15.51
N LYS A 38 11.97 15.42 16.46
CA LYS A 38 11.33 14.10 16.60
C LYS A 38 10.20 14.19 17.60
N ILE A 39 8.96 14.03 17.13
CA ILE A 39 7.77 13.97 17.97
C ILE A 39 7.44 12.50 18.21
N ARG A 40 7.42 12.07 19.47
CA ARG A 40 7.04 10.72 19.86
C ARG A 40 5.72 10.79 20.62
N PRO A 41 4.67 10.08 20.18
CA PRO A 41 3.44 9.96 20.97
C PRO A 41 3.71 9.32 22.34
N THR A 42 2.94 9.71 23.33
CA THR A 42 3.01 9.14 24.68
C THR A 42 2.14 7.90 24.88
N TYR A 43 1.29 7.58 23.90
CA TYR A 43 0.43 6.40 23.89
C TYR A 43 1.01 5.31 22.97
N ASP A 44 0.66 4.06 23.27
CA ASP A 44 1.03 2.93 22.41
C ASP A 44 0.21 2.96 21.12
N TYR A 45 0.90 3.10 19.99
CA TYR A 45 0.35 3.09 18.63
C TYR A 45 0.82 1.87 17.82
N SER A 46 1.49 0.92 18.47
CA SER A 46 1.94 -0.31 17.83
C SER A 46 0.76 -1.10 17.23
N LYS A 47 1.02 -1.84 16.18
CA LYS A 47 0.06 -2.72 15.53
C LYS A 47 0.67 -4.09 15.37
N GLU A 48 -0.12 -5.11 15.64
CA GLU A 48 0.27 -6.48 15.36
C GLU A 48 0.17 -6.75 13.86
N LEU A 49 1.22 -7.33 13.30
CA LEU A 49 1.30 -7.70 11.89
C LEU A 49 1.65 -9.18 11.77
N GLU A 50 0.82 -9.93 11.06
CA GLU A 50 1.09 -11.31 10.71
C GLU A 50 1.94 -11.36 9.42
N LEU A 51 3.19 -11.83 9.53
CA LEU A 51 4.06 -12.03 8.38
C LEU A 51 3.87 -13.45 7.81
N LYS A 52 3.59 -13.55 6.50
CA LYS A 52 3.42 -14.82 5.78
C LYS A 52 4.45 -14.95 4.65
N PRO A 53 5.63 -15.52 4.93
CA PRO A 53 6.59 -15.84 3.88
C PRO A 53 6.06 -17.00 3.02
N THR A 54 6.26 -16.90 1.69
CA THR A 54 5.77 -17.90 0.75
C THR A 54 6.56 -17.91 -0.54
N ASN A 55 6.63 -19.05 -1.23
CA ASN A 55 7.11 -19.13 -2.61
C ASN A 55 5.99 -18.95 -3.63
N ASN A 56 4.72 -18.93 -3.20
CA ASN A 56 3.56 -18.77 -4.06
C ASN A 56 2.55 -17.80 -3.43
N VAL A 57 2.62 -16.54 -3.87
CA VAL A 57 1.79 -15.44 -3.36
C VAL A 57 0.31 -15.70 -3.61
N GLU A 58 -0.06 -16.25 -4.78
CA GLU A 58 -1.46 -16.54 -5.14
C GLU A 58 -2.08 -17.54 -4.18
N VAL A 59 -1.43 -18.66 -3.95
CA VAL A 59 -1.91 -19.70 -3.02
C VAL A 59 -2.01 -19.15 -1.60
N MET A 60 -1.00 -18.41 -1.14
CA MET A 60 -1.00 -17.83 0.19
C MET A 60 -2.10 -16.77 0.36
N LEU A 61 -2.33 -15.92 -0.66
CA LEU A 61 -3.41 -14.96 -0.63
C LEU A 61 -4.76 -15.67 -0.55
N LYS A 62 -5.00 -16.70 -1.36
CA LYS A 62 -6.24 -17.48 -1.34
C LYS A 62 -6.50 -18.11 0.04
N GLN A 63 -5.48 -18.71 0.64
CA GLN A 63 -5.57 -19.25 2.01
C GLN A 63 -5.88 -18.15 3.04
N THR A 64 -5.24 -17.00 2.90
CA THR A 64 -5.47 -15.86 3.80
C THR A 64 -6.89 -15.33 3.67
N LEU A 65 -7.40 -15.14 2.45
CA LEU A 65 -8.78 -14.71 2.21
C LEU A 65 -9.79 -15.69 2.82
N ASN A 66 -9.57 -16.99 2.64
CA ASN A 66 -10.43 -18.03 3.22
C ASN A 66 -10.39 -18.05 4.77
N SER A 67 -9.23 -17.73 5.36
CA SER A 67 -9.08 -17.73 6.83
C SER A 67 -9.69 -16.50 7.50
N LEU A 68 -9.91 -15.43 6.77
CA LEU A 68 -10.47 -14.20 7.33
C LEU A 68 -11.95 -14.32 7.66
N ASN A 69 -12.68 -15.32 7.11
CA ASN A 69 -14.08 -15.65 7.40
C ASN A 69 -14.99 -14.40 7.57
N MET A 70 -14.70 -13.34 6.80
CA MET A 70 -15.36 -12.05 6.92
C MET A 70 -16.49 -11.98 5.88
N GLU A 71 -17.70 -12.41 6.27
CA GLU A 71 -18.84 -12.41 5.33
C GLU A 71 -19.21 -10.99 4.88
N ASP A 72 -19.07 -9.98 5.75
CA ASP A 72 -19.57 -8.63 5.50
C ASP A 72 -18.52 -7.50 5.58
N THR A 73 -17.27 -7.78 5.95
CA THR A 73 -16.26 -6.72 6.10
C THR A 73 -15.35 -6.65 4.88
N PRO A 74 -15.23 -5.49 4.20
CA PRO A 74 -14.31 -5.30 3.10
C PRO A 74 -12.86 -5.61 3.45
N ILE A 75 -12.15 -6.20 2.51
CA ILE A 75 -10.73 -6.52 2.60
C ILE A 75 -9.96 -5.54 1.71
N CYS A 76 -8.94 -4.90 2.26
CA CYS A 76 -8.07 -3.96 1.56
C CYS A 76 -6.72 -4.62 1.27
N ILE A 77 -6.37 -4.78 0.00
CA ILE A 77 -5.19 -5.50 -0.48
C ILE A 77 -4.27 -4.52 -1.19
N PHE A 78 -3.09 -4.31 -0.65
CA PHE A 78 -2.08 -3.41 -1.21
C PHE A 78 -1.07 -4.20 -2.02
N TYR A 79 -1.09 -3.98 -3.34
CA TYR A 79 -0.26 -4.72 -4.30
C TYR A 79 0.08 -3.85 -5.50
N ASN A 80 1.35 -3.44 -5.62
CA ASN A 80 1.79 -2.50 -6.65
C ASN A 80 2.09 -3.18 -7.99
N SER A 81 1.14 -3.96 -8.50
CA SER A 81 1.23 -4.58 -9.82
C SER A 81 -0.15 -4.71 -10.44
N VAL A 82 -0.49 -3.83 -11.38
CA VAL A 82 -1.77 -3.88 -12.09
C VAL A 82 -1.96 -5.23 -12.79
N GLN A 83 -0.92 -5.73 -13.45
CA GLN A 83 -0.97 -7.04 -14.12
C GLN A 83 -1.17 -8.19 -13.09
N GLY A 84 -0.45 -8.14 -11.97
CA GLY A 84 -0.63 -9.13 -10.90
C GLY A 84 -2.02 -9.08 -10.26
N ILE A 85 -2.60 -7.88 -10.11
CA ILE A 85 -3.98 -7.71 -9.64
C ILE A 85 -4.97 -8.37 -10.59
N LYS A 86 -4.86 -8.14 -11.90
CA LYS A 86 -5.70 -8.77 -12.93
C LYS A 86 -5.64 -10.30 -12.84
N GLU A 87 -4.42 -10.85 -12.79
CA GLU A 87 -4.21 -12.29 -12.68
C GLU A 87 -4.87 -12.90 -11.44
N LEU A 88 -4.79 -12.21 -10.29
CA LEU A 88 -5.44 -12.65 -9.05
C LEU A 88 -6.96 -12.59 -9.15
N ILE A 89 -7.52 -11.52 -9.71
CA ILE A 89 -8.96 -11.35 -9.90
C ILE A 89 -9.51 -12.48 -10.79
N ASP A 90 -8.85 -12.76 -11.91
CA ASP A 90 -9.27 -13.76 -12.88
C ASP A 90 -9.11 -15.18 -12.32
N SER A 91 -7.98 -15.48 -11.70
CA SER A 91 -7.72 -16.80 -11.08
C SER A 91 -8.72 -17.13 -9.97
N PHE A 92 -9.08 -16.13 -9.15
CA PHE A 92 -10.02 -16.32 -8.05
C PHE A 92 -11.48 -16.18 -8.48
N LYS A 93 -11.74 -15.68 -9.70
CA LYS A 93 -13.09 -15.39 -10.24
C LYS A 93 -13.90 -14.46 -9.33
N ILE A 94 -13.25 -13.39 -8.84
CA ILE A 94 -13.83 -12.43 -7.90
C ILE A 94 -14.17 -11.07 -8.51
N GLY A 95 -14.15 -10.92 -9.83
CA GLY A 95 -14.30 -9.64 -10.53
C GLY A 95 -15.54 -8.84 -10.11
N ASP A 96 -16.69 -9.50 -9.94
CA ASP A 96 -17.94 -8.84 -9.54
C ASP A 96 -17.87 -8.19 -8.14
N TYR A 97 -17.04 -8.73 -7.27
CA TYR A 97 -16.88 -8.32 -5.87
C TYR A 97 -15.60 -7.52 -5.62
N THR A 98 -14.93 -7.08 -6.70
CA THR A 98 -13.62 -6.43 -6.59
C THR A 98 -13.65 -5.01 -7.14
N ASN A 99 -13.02 -4.09 -6.41
CA ASN A 99 -12.63 -2.77 -6.89
C ASN A 99 -11.10 -2.67 -6.97
N VAL A 100 -10.59 -1.98 -8.00
CA VAL A 100 -9.16 -1.71 -8.17
C VAL A 100 -8.91 -0.21 -8.09
N TYR A 101 -8.08 0.23 -7.15
CA TYR A 101 -7.70 1.63 -6.96
C TYR A 101 -6.30 1.85 -7.51
N CYS A 102 -6.20 2.66 -8.58
CA CYS A 102 -4.97 2.82 -9.36
C CYS A 102 -4.85 4.23 -9.95
N SER A 103 -3.84 4.47 -10.80
CA SER A 103 -3.72 5.74 -11.53
C SER A 103 -4.84 5.88 -12.57
N THR A 104 -5.10 7.13 -12.98
CA THR A 104 -6.12 7.43 -14.01
C THR A 104 -5.83 6.71 -15.33
N GLU A 105 -4.56 6.55 -15.70
CA GLU A 105 -4.14 5.81 -16.89
C GLU A 105 -4.49 4.33 -16.76
N ALA A 106 -4.09 3.71 -15.66
CA ALA A 106 -4.38 2.30 -15.39
C ALA A 106 -5.89 2.04 -15.26
N GLN A 107 -6.64 2.97 -14.67
CA GLN A 107 -8.11 2.92 -14.61
C GLN A 107 -8.73 2.81 -16.00
N ARG A 108 -8.29 3.66 -16.94
CA ARG A 108 -8.80 3.65 -18.31
C ARG A 108 -8.55 2.32 -19.01
N GLU A 109 -7.37 1.74 -18.86
CA GLU A 109 -7.04 0.45 -19.44
C GLU A 109 -7.84 -0.69 -18.80
N LEU A 110 -7.94 -0.72 -17.48
CA LEU A 110 -8.74 -1.71 -16.76
C LEU A 110 -10.23 -1.66 -17.13
N HIS A 111 -10.79 -0.47 -17.34
CA HIS A 111 -12.19 -0.32 -17.80
C HIS A 111 -12.41 -0.91 -19.19
N LYS A 112 -11.47 -0.75 -20.13
CA LYS A 112 -11.55 -1.37 -21.48
C LYS A 112 -11.59 -2.91 -21.39
N GLU A 113 -10.96 -3.47 -20.37
CA GLU A 113 -10.90 -4.90 -20.13
C GLU A 113 -12.04 -5.41 -19.22
N GLY A 114 -12.95 -4.53 -18.78
CA GLY A 114 -14.14 -4.88 -18.01
C GLY A 114 -13.95 -4.91 -16.48
N TYR A 115 -12.81 -4.47 -15.95
CA TYR A 115 -12.60 -4.40 -14.51
C TYR A 115 -13.20 -3.13 -13.89
N LYS A 116 -13.66 -3.21 -12.64
CA LYS A 116 -14.12 -2.05 -11.85
C LYS A 116 -12.91 -1.34 -11.26
N ALA A 117 -12.49 -0.25 -11.87
CA ALA A 117 -11.30 0.50 -11.46
C ALA A 117 -11.62 1.96 -11.13
N PHE A 118 -10.89 2.54 -10.16
CA PHE A 118 -11.13 3.88 -9.64
C PHE A 118 -9.79 4.59 -9.39
N ASP A 119 -9.76 5.89 -9.59
CA ASP A 119 -8.62 6.76 -9.27
C ASP A 119 -8.82 7.55 -7.96
N SER A 120 -9.95 7.32 -7.28
CA SER A 120 -10.28 7.84 -5.95
C SER A 120 -10.95 6.76 -5.10
N VAL A 121 -10.73 6.79 -3.79
CA VAL A 121 -11.42 5.92 -2.82
C VAL A 121 -12.78 6.48 -2.40
N THR A 122 -13.08 7.74 -2.75
CA THR A 122 -14.32 8.41 -2.40
C THR A 122 -15.15 8.70 -3.65
N ASP A 123 -16.46 8.66 -3.48
CA ASP A 123 -17.40 9.14 -4.49
C ASP A 123 -17.49 10.67 -4.50
N LYS A 124 -18.36 11.20 -5.35
CA LYS A 124 -18.59 12.65 -5.49
C LYS A 124 -19.14 13.31 -4.22
N SER A 125 -19.70 12.54 -3.29
CA SER A 125 -20.19 13.02 -1.99
C SER A 125 -19.11 13.00 -0.91
N GLY A 126 -17.89 12.49 -1.22
CA GLY A 126 -16.81 12.33 -0.27
C GLY A 126 -16.91 11.05 0.58
N LYS A 127 -17.86 10.17 0.28
CA LYS A 127 -18.01 8.90 1.00
C LYS A 127 -17.07 7.85 0.41
N THR A 128 -16.36 7.14 1.30
CA THR A 128 -15.52 5.99 0.90
C THR A 128 -16.38 4.88 0.31
N VAL A 129 -16.00 4.41 -0.88
CA VAL A 129 -16.71 3.34 -1.61
C VAL A 129 -15.80 2.13 -1.69
N LEU A 130 -16.13 1.06 -0.97
CA LEU A 130 -15.43 -0.21 -1.02
C LEU A 130 -16.36 -1.33 -1.47
N ASN A 131 -15.78 -2.35 -2.09
CA ASN A 131 -16.41 -3.62 -2.39
C ASN A 131 -15.90 -4.69 -1.39
N LYS A 132 -16.25 -5.95 -1.58
CA LYS A 132 -15.74 -7.05 -0.74
C LYS A 132 -14.21 -7.14 -0.81
N TYR A 133 -13.64 -7.06 -2.00
CA TYR A 133 -12.19 -7.05 -2.24
C TYR A 133 -11.78 -5.72 -2.86
N ASN A 134 -10.74 -5.09 -2.33
CA ASN A 134 -10.28 -3.78 -2.78
C ASN A 134 -8.78 -3.81 -2.95
N PHE A 135 -8.31 -3.78 -4.19
CA PHE A 135 -6.89 -3.74 -4.50
C PHE A 135 -6.42 -2.30 -4.66
N PHE A 136 -5.29 -1.98 -4.04
CA PHE A 136 -4.68 -0.65 -4.05
C PHE A 136 -3.26 -0.74 -4.61
N THR A 137 -2.97 0.07 -5.63
CA THR A 137 -1.60 0.27 -6.12
C THR A 137 -0.86 1.31 -5.28
N SER A 138 0.45 1.48 -5.48
CA SER A 138 1.31 2.36 -4.69
C SER A 138 0.84 3.82 -4.61
N ARG A 139 0.04 4.30 -5.57
CA ARG A 139 -0.58 5.63 -5.52
C ARG A 139 -1.39 5.85 -4.22
N PHE A 140 -1.91 4.79 -3.63
CA PHE A 140 -2.77 4.83 -2.45
C PHE A 140 -2.04 4.46 -1.14
N TYR A 141 -0.72 4.27 -1.18
CA TYR A 141 0.07 4.00 0.03
C TYR A 141 0.24 5.26 0.87
N SER A 142 0.23 6.43 0.22
CA SER A 142 0.32 7.73 0.87
C SER A 142 -0.72 8.71 0.32
N ALA A 143 -0.92 9.84 1.00
CA ALA A 143 -1.76 10.95 0.57
C ALA A 143 -3.26 10.64 0.34
N VAL A 144 -3.78 9.58 0.97
CA VAL A 144 -5.21 9.20 0.94
C VAL A 144 -5.67 8.94 2.37
N ASP A 145 -6.86 9.40 2.72
CA ASP A 145 -7.52 9.06 3.97
C ASP A 145 -8.68 8.10 3.69
N ILE A 146 -8.70 6.98 4.42
CA ILE A 146 -9.77 5.99 4.35
C ILE A 146 -10.50 6.01 5.69
N THR A 147 -11.69 6.59 5.68
CA THR A 147 -12.54 6.68 6.86
C THR A 147 -13.70 5.72 6.71
N LEU A 148 -13.79 4.75 7.61
CA LEU A 148 -14.80 3.70 7.63
C LEU A 148 -15.39 3.59 9.04
N ASP A 149 -16.62 3.17 9.15
CA ASP A 149 -17.30 2.92 10.44
C ASP A 149 -16.93 1.55 11.04
N TYR A 150 -16.11 0.78 10.34
CA TYR A 150 -15.59 -0.54 10.73
C TYR A 150 -14.10 -0.63 10.46
N LYS A 151 -13.45 -1.66 11.01
CA LYS A 151 -12.02 -1.93 10.86
C LYS A 151 -11.80 -3.00 9.78
N PRO A 152 -11.39 -2.65 8.57
CA PRO A 152 -11.17 -3.62 7.50
C PRO A 152 -9.94 -4.47 7.78
N ALA A 153 -9.89 -5.69 7.22
CA ALA A 153 -8.66 -6.44 7.14
C ALA A 153 -7.75 -5.81 6.08
N VAL A 154 -6.46 -5.71 6.40
CA VAL A 154 -5.44 -5.15 5.52
C VAL A 154 -4.44 -6.24 5.15
N ILE A 155 -4.26 -6.47 3.86
CA ILE A 155 -3.26 -7.40 3.32
C ILE A 155 -2.28 -6.59 2.49
N MET A 156 -1.00 -6.74 2.78
CA MET A 156 0.09 -6.17 1.99
C MET A 156 0.80 -7.29 1.26
N ILE A 157 1.17 -7.07 -0.01
CA ILE A 157 1.84 -8.07 -0.84
C ILE A 157 3.17 -7.53 -1.35
N THR A 158 4.26 -8.16 -0.92
CA THR A 158 5.58 -8.00 -1.52
C THR A 158 5.87 -9.20 -2.39
N GLN A 159 6.03 -8.96 -3.70
CA GLN A 159 6.37 -9.99 -4.68
C GLN A 159 7.51 -9.48 -5.57
N VAL A 160 8.72 -9.99 -5.33
CA VAL A 160 9.94 -9.54 -6.02
C VAL A 160 10.35 -10.44 -7.18
N TYR A 161 9.77 -11.64 -7.31
CA TYR A 161 9.97 -12.52 -8.46
C TYR A 161 8.74 -13.38 -8.73
N LYS A 162 8.58 -13.79 -9.99
CA LYS A 162 7.69 -14.87 -10.40
C LYS A 162 8.50 -16.09 -10.81
N VAL A 163 7.86 -17.26 -10.69
CA VAL A 163 8.48 -18.55 -11.08
C VAL A 163 8.62 -18.65 -12.61
N LEU A 164 7.90 -17.84 -13.40
CA LEU A 164 7.96 -17.82 -14.86
C LEU A 164 8.86 -16.69 -15.38
N PRO A 165 9.78 -16.97 -16.33
CA PRO A 165 10.91 -16.10 -16.66
C PRO A 165 10.60 -14.75 -17.28
N ASN A 166 9.42 -14.51 -17.83
CA ASN A 166 9.15 -13.34 -18.68
C ASN A 166 8.13 -12.34 -18.13
N GLN A 167 7.65 -12.49 -16.90
CA GLN A 167 6.67 -11.59 -16.31
C GLN A 167 7.00 -11.40 -14.84
N THR A 168 7.54 -10.26 -14.51
CA THR A 168 7.83 -9.90 -13.11
C THR A 168 6.78 -8.92 -12.64
N PRO A 169 5.69 -9.33 -11.95
CA PRO A 169 5.00 -8.39 -11.11
C PRO A 169 5.96 -8.04 -9.99
N TYR A 170 6.40 -6.80 -10.01
CA TYR A 170 7.25 -6.27 -8.97
C TYR A 170 6.38 -5.43 -8.04
N SER A 171 6.22 -5.89 -6.82
CA SER A 171 5.61 -5.14 -5.74
C SER A 171 6.50 -5.27 -4.51
N LEU A 172 7.13 -4.19 -4.15
CA LEU A 172 7.89 -4.09 -2.91
C LEU A 172 7.13 -3.13 -1.99
N ILE A 173 6.88 -3.56 -0.76
CA ILE A 173 6.35 -2.72 0.32
C ILE A 173 7.40 -2.72 1.42
N ASP A 174 8.01 -1.57 1.62
CA ASP A 174 8.98 -1.35 2.68
C ASP A 174 8.28 -1.39 4.05
N PRO A 175 8.71 -2.26 4.97
CA PRO A 175 8.08 -2.42 6.28
C PRO A 175 8.24 -1.21 7.20
N GLU A 176 9.32 -0.44 7.06
CA GLU A 176 9.63 0.69 7.94
C GLU A 176 8.99 2.00 7.49
N THR A 177 8.59 2.08 6.22
CA THR A 177 8.01 3.29 5.65
C THR A 177 6.63 3.05 5.06
N GLU A 178 6.52 2.29 3.97
CA GLU A 178 5.26 2.13 3.22
C GLU A 178 4.22 1.35 4.01
N ALA A 179 4.60 0.29 4.73
CA ALA A 179 3.65 -0.48 5.54
C ALA A 179 3.03 0.38 6.65
N ILE A 180 3.83 1.22 7.30
CA ILE A 180 3.35 2.16 8.31
C ILE A 180 2.40 3.19 7.69
N GLN A 181 2.75 3.72 6.52
CA GLN A 181 1.89 4.66 5.79
C GLN A 181 0.57 4.02 5.38
N ILE A 182 0.58 2.82 4.83
CA ILE A 182 -0.63 2.07 4.45
C ILE A 182 -1.57 1.92 5.64
N VAL A 183 -1.07 1.42 6.77
CA VAL A 183 -1.90 1.22 7.97
C VAL A 183 -2.42 2.57 8.51
N GLY A 184 -1.61 3.61 8.45
CA GLY A 184 -1.97 4.97 8.85
C GLY A 184 -3.06 5.64 7.99
N ARG A 185 -3.40 5.08 6.79
CA ARG A 185 -4.50 5.61 5.95
C ARG A 185 -5.87 5.37 6.57
N PHE A 186 -6.01 4.34 7.38
CA PHE A 186 -7.27 3.97 8.01
C PHE A 186 -7.48 4.76 9.31
N ARG A 187 -8.21 5.88 9.23
CA ARG A 187 -8.35 6.83 10.35
C ARG A 187 -9.03 6.25 11.59
N ASN A 188 -9.95 5.32 11.41
CA ASN A 188 -10.62 4.61 12.51
C ASN A 188 -9.95 3.27 12.87
N GLY A 189 -8.72 3.06 12.37
CA GLY A 189 -7.93 1.86 12.59
C GLY A 189 -8.24 0.71 11.64
N THR A 190 -7.51 -0.37 11.81
CA THR A 190 -7.61 -1.60 11.01
C THR A 190 -7.98 -2.78 11.88
N GLY A 191 -8.53 -3.81 11.25
CA GLY A 191 -8.65 -5.15 11.82
C GLY A 191 -7.31 -5.89 11.72
N LYS A 192 -7.37 -7.15 11.28
CA LYS A 192 -6.16 -7.97 11.07
C LYS A 192 -5.28 -7.37 9.98
N ILE A 193 -3.97 -7.29 10.23
CA ILE A 193 -2.96 -6.86 9.27
C ILE A 193 -2.09 -8.06 8.92
N THR A 194 -1.98 -8.35 7.62
CA THR A 194 -1.16 -9.47 7.11
C THR A 194 -0.21 -8.95 6.03
N HIS A 195 1.04 -9.36 6.07
CA HIS A 195 1.99 -9.10 5.00
C HIS A 195 2.43 -10.42 4.39
N ILE A 196 2.06 -10.65 3.14
CA ILE A 196 2.47 -11.80 2.34
C ILE A 196 3.71 -11.40 1.55
N THR A 197 4.79 -12.18 1.67
CA THR A 197 6.04 -11.87 0.99
C THR A 197 6.70 -13.11 0.42
N ASN A 198 7.28 -12.99 -0.77
CA ASN A 198 8.15 -14.00 -1.35
C ASN A 198 9.65 -13.64 -1.26
N THR A 199 10.00 -12.59 -0.54
CA THR A 199 11.40 -12.37 -0.15
C THR A 199 11.83 -13.44 0.85
N ASN A 200 13.07 -13.88 0.75
CA ASN A 200 13.67 -14.80 1.73
C ASN A 200 14.91 -14.16 2.37
N SER A 201 15.37 -14.74 3.47
CA SER A 201 16.54 -14.24 4.21
C SER A 201 17.84 -14.16 3.40
N LYS A 202 17.91 -14.82 2.24
CA LYS A 202 19.06 -14.74 1.32
C LYS A 202 18.98 -13.55 0.37
N MET A 203 17.80 -12.92 0.26
CA MET A 203 17.57 -11.71 -0.55
C MET A 203 17.65 -10.44 0.29
N ILE A 204 17.55 -10.55 1.60
CA ILE A 204 17.68 -9.45 2.53
C ILE A 204 19.15 -9.30 2.86
N CYS A 205 19.70 -8.14 2.54
CA CYS A 205 21.05 -7.69 2.83
C CYS A 205 22.17 -8.27 1.96
N LYS A 206 22.46 -7.53 0.93
CA LYS A 206 23.85 -7.18 0.67
C LYS A 206 23.93 -5.68 0.90
N ASP A 207 24.51 -5.33 2.04
CA ASP A 207 25.07 -4.01 2.27
C ASP A 207 26.08 -3.65 1.17
#